data_623d1ae3bded104d5a0b7a121218cd5a
#
_entry.id   623d1ae3bded104d5a0b7a121218cd5a
#
_cell.length_a   1.000
_cell.length_b   1.000
_cell.length_c   1.000
_cell.angle_alpha   90.00
_cell.angle_beta   90.00
_cell.angle_gamma   90.00
#
_symmetry.space_group_name_H-M   'P 1'
#
loop_
_entity.id
_entity.type
_entity.pdbx_description
1 polymer ?
#
loop_
_entity_poly.entity_id
_entity_poly.type
_entity_poly.pdbx_seq_one_letter_code
_entity_poly.pdbx_strand_id
1 'polypeptide(L)'
;MPHERRKILPRPGGIYRAVSALVLLVAGSLGPAHSQSTLPLANVPLSMGQDTSVPRSPLLTIDRDALFAGSAYGQRLQADIRDASVALSEENQTITNDLEAEELALTEQRATLPAEEFRALADAFDEKVTRLRSRQDAKTRVLQRRQELERQRFFSAALPILAEIVQEAGAVAILDRGSVFLTADEIDITEVAIRRLDEAIGAGPDRSVAPPDTAPRPRPSTGYETVQDNEAPKNE
;
A
#
# COMPACT_ATOMS: atom_id res chain seq x y z
N MET A 1 -39.03 23.29 -36.31
CA MET A 1 -37.65 22.84 -36.51
C MET A 1 -37.48 21.57 -35.72
N PRO A 2 -37.39 20.38 -36.36
CA PRO A 2 -37.40 19.11 -35.66
C PRO A 2 -35.98 18.67 -35.25
N HIS A 3 -35.83 18.21 -34.02
CA HIS A 3 -34.63 17.61 -33.44
C HIS A 3 -34.41 16.20 -33.98
N GLU A 4 -33.30 16.01 -34.67
CA GLU A 4 -32.82 14.76 -35.23
C GLU A 4 -32.29 13.84 -34.14
N ARG A 5 -33.00 12.74 -33.88
CA ARG A 5 -32.52 11.65 -32.99
C ARG A 5 -31.52 10.79 -33.74
N ARG A 6 -30.25 10.83 -33.37
CA ARG A 6 -29.25 9.89 -33.89
C ARG A 6 -29.47 8.49 -33.27
N LYS A 7 -29.83 7.56 -34.14
CA LYS A 7 -29.95 6.13 -33.84
C LYS A 7 -28.53 5.52 -33.70
N ILE A 8 -28.25 4.94 -32.54
CA ILE A 8 -27.07 4.11 -32.32
C ILE A 8 -27.39 2.70 -32.81
N LEU A 9 -26.67 2.22 -33.83
CA LEU A 9 -26.74 0.86 -34.33
C LEU A 9 -25.92 -0.09 -33.44
N PRO A 10 -26.40 -1.31 -33.16
CA PRO A 10 -25.62 -2.35 -32.52
C PRO A 10 -24.67 -3.04 -33.53
N ARG A 11 -23.44 -3.30 -33.12
CA ARG A 11 -22.45 -4.10 -33.86
C ARG A 11 -22.77 -5.59 -33.74
N PRO A 12 -22.77 -6.36 -34.83
CA PRO A 12 -22.96 -7.80 -34.79
C PRO A 12 -21.65 -8.52 -34.42
N GLY A 13 -21.75 -9.48 -33.49
CA GLY A 13 -20.72 -10.46 -33.19
C GLY A 13 -20.50 -11.41 -34.37
N GLY A 14 -19.23 -11.60 -34.72
CA GLY A 14 -18.81 -12.59 -35.72
C GLY A 14 -18.10 -13.77 -35.04
N ILE A 15 -18.82 -14.91 -35.03
CA ILE A 15 -18.30 -16.22 -34.73
C ILE A 15 -17.65 -16.76 -35.98
N TYR A 16 -16.37 -17.05 -36.02
CA TYR A 16 -15.75 -17.86 -37.06
C TYR A 16 -15.18 -19.16 -36.47
N ARG A 17 -15.97 -20.22 -36.67
CA ARG A 17 -15.50 -21.61 -36.70
C ARG A 17 -14.96 -21.83 -38.12
N ALA A 18 -13.74 -22.32 -38.26
CA ALA A 18 -13.31 -23.02 -39.46
C ALA A 18 -12.35 -24.13 -39.06
N VAL A 19 -12.87 -25.31 -39.17
CA VAL A 19 -12.20 -26.61 -39.25
C VAL A 19 -11.64 -26.76 -40.66
N SER A 20 -10.36 -27.11 -40.83
CA SER A 20 -9.91 -27.79 -42.02
C SER A 20 -8.72 -28.69 -41.69
N ALA A 21 -9.02 -29.96 -41.73
CA ALA A 21 -8.07 -31.04 -41.83
C ALA A 21 -7.50 -31.10 -43.23
N LEU A 22 -6.19 -31.22 -43.37
CA LEU A 22 -5.59 -31.74 -44.60
C LEU A 22 -4.48 -32.71 -44.25
N VAL A 23 -4.80 -33.98 -44.47
CA VAL A 23 -3.89 -35.12 -44.54
C VAL A 23 -3.18 -35.08 -45.86
N LEU A 24 -1.83 -35.06 -45.89
CA LEU A 24 -1.06 -35.38 -47.07
C LEU A 24 0.11 -36.32 -46.68
N LEU A 25 -0.08 -37.52 -47.14
CA LEU A 25 0.82 -38.69 -47.10
C LEU A 25 1.75 -38.57 -48.31
N VAL A 26 3.06 -38.43 -48.09
CA VAL A 26 4.04 -38.66 -49.18
C VAL A 26 5.17 -39.54 -48.60
N ALA A 27 5.32 -40.65 -49.29
CA ALA A 27 6.30 -41.67 -49.03
C ALA A 27 7.70 -41.29 -49.61
N GLY A 28 8.73 -41.70 -48.90
CA GLY A 28 9.93 -42.29 -49.45
C GLY A 28 11.03 -41.35 -50.00
N SER A 29 12.13 -41.26 -49.22
CA SER A 29 13.46 -41.39 -49.84
C SER A 29 14.48 -41.78 -48.74
N LEU A 30 15.11 -42.96 -48.94
CA LEU A 30 16.32 -43.34 -48.20
C LEU A 30 17.47 -42.42 -48.61
N GLY A 31 17.95 -41.59 -47.62
CA GLY A 31 19.20 -40.85 -47.77
C GLY A 31 20.22 -41.31 -46.71
N PRO A 32 21.50 -41.22 -46.96
CA PRO A 32 22.55 -41.88 -46.18
C PRO A 32 22.71 -41.28 -44.79
N ALA A 33 23.01 -42.19 -43.88
CA ALA A 33 23.28 -41.90 -42.44
C ALA A 33 24.40 -40.90 -42.28
N HIS A 34 24.04 -39.65 -41.90
CA HIS A 34 24.96 -38.70 -41.32
C HIS A 34 25.03 -39.02 -39.79
N SER A 35 26.14 -39.48 -39.37
CA SER A 35 26.45 -39.62 -37.94
C SER A 35 26.40 -38.24 -37.28
N GLN A 36 25.27 -37.91 -36.72
CA GLN A 36 25.17 -36.76 -35.80
C GLN A 36 25.91 -37.17 -34.52
N SER A 37 27.08 -36.60 -34.34
CA SER A 37 27.75 -36.58 -33.02
C SER A 37 26.79 -35.82 -32.09
N THR A 38 26.01 -36.57 -31.35
CA THR A 38 25.32 -36.02 -30.18
C THR A 38 26.40 -35.65 -29.17
N LEU A 39 26.77 -34.36 -29.16
CA LEU A 39 27.41 -33.79 -28.00
C LEU A 39 26.48 -34.07 -26.82
N PRO A 40 26.96 -34.70 -25.74
CA PRO A 40 26.19 -34.79 -24.55
C PRO A 40 25.91 -33.35 -24.13
N LEU A 41 24.64 -32.91 -24.20
CA LEU A 41 24.18 -31.81 -23.39
C LEU A 41 24.51 -32.22 -21.96
N ALA A 42 25.70 -31.78 -21.51
CA ALA A 42 26.00 -31.82 -20.11
C ALA A 42 24.81 -31.20 -19.41
N ASN A 43 24.15 -32.01 -18.55
CA ASN A 43 23.24 -31.49 -17.56
C ASN A 43 24.00 -30.40 -16.82
N VAL A 44 23.85 -29.17 -17.27
CA VAL A 44 24.13 -28.02 -16.42
C VAL A 44 23.05 -28.10 -15.35
N PRO A 45 23.40 -28.50 -14.12
CA PRO A 45 22.44 -28.38 -13.04
C PRO A 45 22.09 -26.90 -13.00
N LEU A 46 20.87 -26.56 -13.39
CA LEU A 46 20.24 -25.31 -12.95
C LEU A 46 20.14 -25.44 -11.42
N SER A 47 21.27 -25.19 -10.77
CA SER A 47 21.34 -24.99 -9.35
C SER A 47 20.55 -23.73 -9.08
N MET A 48 19.23 -23.87 -8.87
CA MET A 48 18.43 -22.89 -8.15
C MET A 48 18.83 -22.98 -6.66
N GLY A 49 20.11 -23.07 -6.37
CA GLY A 49 20.65 -22.72 -5.08
C GLY A 49 20.53 -21.22 -4.99
N GLN A 50 19.70 -20.74 -4.08
CA GLN A 50 19.74 -19.32 -3.68
C GLN A 50 21.17 -19.09 -3.19
N ASP A 51 21.99 -18.53 -4.07
CA ASP A 51 23.37 -18.20 -3.73
C ASP A 51 23.29 -17.06 -2.71
N THR A 52 23.56 -17.39 -1.45
CA THR A 52 23.49 -16.47 -0.33
C THR A 52 24.73 -15.58 -0.24
N SER A 53 25.69 -15.80 -1.14
CA SER A 53 26.94 -15.06 -1.16
C SER A 53 26.76 -13.67 -1.78
N VAL A 54 27.49 -12.70 -1.24
CA VAL A 54 27.53 -11.34 -1.82
C VAL A 54 28.37 -11.38 -3.10
N PRO A 55 27.86 -10.89 -4.25
CA PRO A 55 28.63 -10.87 -5.48
C PRO A 55 29.83 -9.91 -5.37
N ARG A 56 30.96 -10.29 -5.94
CA ARG A 56 32.16 -9.43 -6.02
C ARG A 56 32.09 -8.60 -7.30
N SER A 57 31.69 -7.36 -7.18
CA SER A 57 31.59 -6.42 -8.30
C SER A 57 31.84 -4.99 -7.81
N PRO A 58 32.52 -4.14 -8.59
CA PRO A 58 32.67 -2.73 -8.24
C PRO A 58 31.38 -1.94 -8.21
N LEU A 59 30.35 -2.42 -8.91
CA LEU A 59 29.01 -1.85 -8.90
C LEU A 59 28.00 -2.94 -8.56
N LEU A 60 27.08 -2.61 -7.69
CA LEU A 60 25.94 -3.45 -7.31
C LEU A 60 24.65 -2.79 -7.74
N THR A 61 23.61 -3.58 -7.91
CA THR A 61 22.25 -3.07 -8.13
C THR A 61 21.29 -3.56 -7.05
N ILE A 62 20.25 -2.78 -6.79
CA ILE A 62 19.17 -3.11 -5.87
C ILE A 62 17.85 -2.62 -6.41
N ASP A 63 16.82 -3.42 -6.32
CA ASP A 63 15.44 -2.97 -6.52
C ASP A 63 14.88 -2.51 -5.17
N ARG A 64 14.70 -1.21 -5.02
CA ARG A 64 14.23 -0.61 -3.76
C ARG A 64 12.80 -0.98 -3.41
N ASP A 65 11.94 -1.14 -4.41
CA ASP A 65 10.54 -1.50 -4.19
C ASP A 65 10.42 -2.98 -3.85
N ALA A 66 11.17 -3.85 -4.53
CA ALA A 66 11.27 -5.26 -4.21
C ALA A 66 11.91 -5.48 -2.82
N LEU A 67 12.96 -4.74 -2.47
CA LEU A 67 13.59 -4.78 -1.15
C LEU A 67 12.57 -4.48 -0.04
N PHE A 68 11.79 -3.42 -0.20
CA PHE A 68 10.78 -3.06 0.78
C PHE A 68 9.64 -4.07 0.82
N ALA A 69 9.07 -4.42 -0.34
CA ALA A 69 7.92 -5.33 -0.43
C ALA A 69 8.25 -6.77 -0.02
N GLY A 70 9.48 -7.21 -0.27
CA GLY A 70 9.97 -8.56 0.06
C GLY A 70 10.37 -8.74 1.53
N SER A 71 10.74 -7.65 2.22
CA SER A 71 11.15 -7.72 3.62
C SER A 71 9.97 -7.98 4.57
N ALA A 72 10.25 -8.65 5.70
CA ALA A 72 9.27 -8.87 6.78
C ALA A 72 8.68 -7.55 7.30
N TYR A 73 9.50 -6.50 7.37
CA TYR A 73 9.04 -5.15 7.75
C TYR A 73 8.02 -4.59 6.77
N GLY A 74 8.31 -4.63 5.47
CA GLY A 74 7.43 -4.12 4.43
C GLY A 74 6.12 -4.90 4.34
N GLN A 75 6.19 -6.23 4.45
CA GLN A 75 5.01 -7.10 4.46
C GLN A 75 4.08 -6.81 5.64
N ARG A 76 4.64 -6.66 6.85
CA ARG A 76 3.86 -6.25 8.03
C ARG A 76 3.21 -4.89 7.82
N LEU A 77 3.98 -3.89 7.39
CA LEU A 77 3.43 -2.55 7.17
C LEU A 77 2.30 -2.56 6.13
N GLN A 78 2.45 -3.31 5.05
CA GLN A 78 1.39 -3.44 4.04
C GLN A 78 0.13 -4.10 4.62
N ALA A 79 0.28 -5.09 5.51
CA ALA A 79 -0.85 -5.69 6.22
C ALA A 79 -1.53 -4.66 7.12
N ASP A 80 -0.78 -3.97 7.98
CA ASP A 80 -1.28 -2.93 8.89
C ASP A 80 -2.07 -1.83 8.14
N ILE A 81 -1.54 -1.37 7.00
CA ILE A 81 -2.18 -0.33 6.17
C ILE A 81 -3.45 -0.86 5.51
N ARG A 82 -3.45 -2.11 5.02
CA ARG A 82 -4.67 -2.72 4.47
C ARG A 82 -5.76 -2.83 5.52
N ASP A 83 -5.43 -3.34 6.69
CA ASP A 83 -6.40 -3.53 7.78
C ASP A 83 -6.98 -2.19 8.23
N ALA A 84 -6.13 -1.17 8.39
CA ALA A 84 -6.59 0.18 8.71
C ALA A 84 -7.45 0.80 7.60
N SER A 85 -7.16 0.51 6.33
CA SER A 85 -7.96 0.99 5.19
C SER A 85 -9.33 0.31 5.14
N VAL A 86 -9.39 -0.99 5.43
CA VAL A 86 -10.65 -1.74 5.52
C VAL A 86 -11.51 -1.18 6.65
N ALA A 87 -10.94 -1.02 7.85
CA ALA A 87 -11.65 -0.47 9.00
C ALA A 87 -12.19 0.95 8.72
N LEU A 88 -11.40 1.80 8.04
CA LEU A 88 -11.85 3.14 7.65
C LEU A 88 -12.97 3.09 6.62
N SER A 89 -12.94 2.14 5.69
CA SER A 89 -14.01 1.94 4.70
C SER A 89 -15.31 1.49 5.35
N GLU A 90 -15.25 0.57 6.31
CA GLU A 90 -16.41 0.09 7.08
C GLU A 90 -17.02 1.22 7.92
N GLU A 91 -16.18 2.02 8.58
CA GLU A 91 -16.62 3.21 9.30
C GLU A 91 -17.31 4.21 8.37
N ASN A 92 -16.75 4.47 7.19
CA ASN A 92 -17.35 5.35 6.18
C ASN A 92 -18.72 4.85 5.73
N GLN A 93 -18.86 3.53 5.52
CA GLN A 93 -20.15 2.95 5.14
C GLN A 93 -21.20 3.12 6.25
N THR A 94 -20.80 2.89 7.51
CA THR A 94 -21.68 3.12 8.66
C THR A 94 -22.12 4.58 8.74
N ILE A 95 -21.19 5.52 8.61
CA ILE A 95 -21.50 6.95 8.60
C ILE A 95 -22.47 7.32 7.46
N THR A 96 -22.26 6.74 6.27
CA THR A 96 -23.16 6.99 5.13
C THR A 96 -24.57 6.51 5.41
N ASN A 97 -24.73 5.29 5.93
CA ASN A 97 -26.03 4.73 6.26
C ASN A 97 -26.75 5.55 7.35
N ASP A 98 -26.01 6.00 8.37
CA ASP A 98 -26.55 6.84 9.45
C ASP A 98 -27.03 8.21 8.93
N LEU A 99 -26.26 8.82 8.03
CA LEU A 99 -26.62 10.09 7.40
C LEU A 99 -27.83 9.96 6.49
N GLU A 100 -27.93 8.90 5.70
CA GLU A 100 -29.08 8.61 4.85
C GLU A 100 -30.37 8.42 5.68
N ALA A 101 -30.28 7.70 6.81
CA ALA A 101 -31.40 7.52 7.72
C ALA A 101 -31.85 8.84 8.36
N GLU A 102 -30.91 9.69 8.77
CA GLU A 102 -31.18 11.00 9.35
C GLU A 102 -31.77 11.97 8.31
N GLU A 103 -31.29 11.97 7.07
CA GLU A 103 -31.84 12.77 5.97
C GLU A 103 -33.29 12.37 5.66
N LEU A 104 -33.58 11.05 5.66
CA LEU A 104 -34.95 10.56 5.47
C LEU A 104 -35.89 11.05 6.60
N ALA A 105 -35.41 10.92 7.85
CA ALA A 105 -36.18 11.40 9.00
C ALA A 105 -36.44 12.92 8.96
N LEU A 106 -35.47 13.72 8.56
CA LEU A 106 -35.64 15.16 8.34
C LEU A 106 -36.65 15.45 7.22
N THR A 107 -36.63 14.67 6.15
CA THR A 107 -37.56 14.81 5.04
C THR A 107 -39.01 14.58 5.49
N GLU A 108 -39.26 13.58 6.34
CA GLU A 108 -40.56 13.31 6.94
C GLU A 108 -41.02 14.44 7.88
N GLN A 109 -40.09 14.94 8.71
CA GLN A 109 -40.39 16.04 9.66
C GLN A 109 -40.71 17.38 8.98
N ARG A 110 -40.23 17.60 7.75
CA ARG A 110 -40.48 18.82 7.00
C ARG A 110 -41.97 19.13 6.83
N ALA A 111 -42.81 18.09 6.74
CA ALA A 111 -44.26 18.25 6.56
C ALA A 111 -44.99 18.61 7.86
N THR A 112 -44.38 18.40 9.01
CA THR A 112 -45.01 18.49 10.33
C THR A 112 -44.47 19.61 11.21
N LEU A 113 -43.24 20.06 10.97
CA LEU A 113 -42.56 21.07 11.79
C LEU A 113 -42.80 22.51 11.25
N PRO A 114 -42.80 23.51 12.14
CA PRO A 114 -42.70 24.92 11.76
C PRO A 114 -41.43 25.20 10.97
N ALA A 115 -41.47 26.11 10.00
CA ALA A 115 -40.37 26.38 9.09
C ALA A 115 -39.05 26.76 9.79
N GLU A 116 -39.10 27.48 10.89
CA GLU A 116 -37.90 27.88 11.66
C GLU A 116 -37.28 26.71 12.40
N GLU A 117 -38.07 25.81 12.98
CA GLU A 117 -37.60 24.62 13.65
C GLU A 117 -36.96 23.66 12.64
N PHE A 118 -37.63 23.45 11.50
CA PHE A 118 -37.02 22.62 10.42
C PHE A 118 -35.71 23.19 9.92
N ARG A 119 -35.60 24.51 9.72
CA ARG A 119 -34.37 25.17 9.28
C ARG A 119 -33.25 24.93 10.26
N ALA A 120 -33.47 25.05 11.57
CA ALA A 120 -32.47 24.80 12.59
C ALA A 120 -31.97 23.35 12.57
N LEU A 121 -32.86 22.37 12.33
CA LEU A 121 -32.47 20.95 12.19
C LEU A 121 -31.65 20.68 10.91
N ALA A 122 -32.07 21.30 9.79
CA ALA A 122 -31.35 21.17 8.53
C ALA A 122 -29.91 21.76 8.62
N ASP A 123 -29.77 22.96 9.22
CA ASP A 123 -28.46 23.60 9.44
C ASP A 123 -27.57 22.72 10.35
N ALA A 124 -28.10 22.12 11.40
CA ALA A 124 -27.37 21.22 12.28
C ALA A 124 -26.93 19.95 11.55
N PHE A 125 -27.76 19.40 10.68
CA PHE A 125 -27.41 18.25 9.84
C PHE A 125 -26.28 18.58 8.86
N ASP A 126 -26.34 19.72 8.15
CA ASP A 126 -25.30 20.16 7.22
C ASP A 126 -23.96 20.34 7.93
N GLU A 127 -23.95 20.94 9.14
CA GLU A 127 -22.75 21.03 9.94
C GLU A 127 -22.22 19.65 10.35
N LYS A 128 -23.10 18.70 10.72
CA LYS A 128 -22.72 17.33 11.06
C LYS A 128 -22.05 16.65 9.87
N VAL A 129 -22.64 16.72 8.68
CA VAL A 129 -22.07 16.17 7.44
C VAL A 129 -20.70 16.75 7.17
N THR A 130 -20.55 18.07 7.25
CA THR A 130 -19.27 18.77 7.04
C THR A 130 -18.19 18.31 8.03
N ARG A 131 -18.55 18.22 9.31
CA ARG A 131 -17.62 17.74 10.35
C ARG A 131 -17.18 16.29 10.13
N LEU A 132 -18.12 15.40 9.77
CA LEU A 132 -17.82 13.99 9.53
C LEU A 132 -16.89 13.83 8.31
N ARG A 133 -17.18 14.47 7.19
CA ARG A 133 -16.31 14.47 6.00
C ARG A 133 -14.91 14.93 6.34
N SER A 134 -14.76 16.05 7.03
CA SER A 134 -13.47 16.58 7.44
C SER A 134 -12.68 15.61 8.33
N ARG A 135 -13.35 14.89 9.24
CA ARG A 135 -12.72 13.86 10.09
C ARG A 135 -12.23 12.68 9.26
N GLN A 136 -13.03 12.18 8.32
CA GLN A 136 -12.63 11.04 7.48
C GLN A 136 -11.46 11.40 6.54
N ASP A 137 -11.48 12.60 5.97
CA ASP A 137 -10.35 13.12 5.20
C ASP A 137 -9.07 13.23 6.05
N ALA A 138 -9.20 13.66 7.30
CA ALA A 138 -8.07 13.74 8.22
C ALA A 138 -7.51 12.34 8.54
N LYS A 139 -8.36 11.32 8.77
CA LYS A 139 -7.95 9.93 8.99
C LYS A 139 -7.20 9.37 7.78
N THR A 140 -7.70 9.58 6.57
CA THR A 140 -7.04 9.19 5.33
C THR A 140 -5.65 9.79 5.21
N ARG A 141 -5.52 11.11 5.46
CA ARG A 141 -4.20 11.78 5.43
C ARG A 141 -3.25 11.27 6.50
N VAL A 142 -3.74 10.91 7.69
CA VAL A 142 -2.92 10.31 8.74
C VAL A 142 -2.36 8.96 8.30
N LEU A 143 -3.20 8.12 7.69
CA LEU A 143 -2.80 6.81 7.21
C LEU A 143 -1.72 6.90 6.12
N GLN A 144 -1.92 7.81 5.13
CA GLN A 144 -0.93 8.07 4.08
C GLN A 144 0.41 8.57 4.64
N ARG A 145 0.39 9.53 5.56
CA ARG A 145 1.62 10.03 6.20
C ARG A 145 2.32 8.95 6.99
N ARG A 146 1.57 8.07 7.65
CA ARG A 146 2.16 6.95 8.39
C ARG A 146 2.90 6.02 7.44
N GLN A 147 2.28 5.63 6.33
CA GLN A 147 2.91 4.77 5.32
C GLN A 147 4.25 5.36 4.84
N GLU A 148 4.27 6.65 4.53
CA GLU A 148 5.48 7.33 4.07
C GLU A 148 6.57 7.39 5.15
N LEU A 149 6.21 7.73 6.39
CA LEU A 149 7.16 7.78 7.51
C LEU A 149 7.75 6.41 7.83
N GLU A 150 6.95 5.35 7.80
CA GLU A 150 7.44 3.99 8.05
C GLU A 150 8.36 3.51 6.91
N ARG A 151 8.04 3.86 5.66
CA ARG A 151 8.93 3.60 4.51
C ARG A 151 10.28 4.31 4.67
N GLN A 152 10.29 5.56 5.08
CA GLN A 152 11.52 6.31 5.35
C GLN A 152 12.33 5.69 6.48
N ARG A 153 11.69 5.25 7.57
CA ARG A 153 12.33 4.55 8.68
C ARG A 153 12.96 3.24 8.24
N PHE A 154 12.26 2.46 7.43
CA PHE A 154 12.79 1.24 6.86
C PHE A 154 14.10 1.49 6.10
N PHE A 155 14.11 2.44 5.16
CA PHE A 155 15.32 2.73 4.40
C PHE A 155 16.43 3.30 5.27
N SER A 156 16.12 4.09 6.29
CA SER A 156 17.12 4.56 7.25
C SER A 156 17.76 3.39 8.03
N ALA A 157 16.97 2.40 8.40
CA ALA A 157 17.47 1.19 9.08
C ALA A 157 18.21 0.25 8.13
N ALA A 158 17.90 0.25 6.84
CA ALA A 158 18.56 -0.54 5.82
C ALA A 158 19.99 -0.02 5.48
N LEU A 159 20.24 1.27 5.59
CA LEU A 159 21.51 1.88 5.19
C LEU A 159 22.75 1.22 5.79
N PRO A 160 22.87 0.96 7.10
CA PRO A 160 24.05 0.32 7.66
C PRO A 160 24.27 -1.09 7.10
N ILE A 161 23.20 -1.86 6.91
CA ILE A 161 23.27 -3.24 6.38
C ILE A 161 23.70 -3.21 4.91
N LEU A 162 23.19 -2.29 4.12
CA LEU A 162 23.62 -2.08 2.73
C LEU A 162 25.10 -1.65 2.65
N ALA A 163 25.57 -0.83 3.60
CA ALA A 163 26.97 -0.43 3.66
C ALA A 163 27.89 -1.62 3.96
N GLU A 164 27.49 -2.55 4.83
CA GLU A 164 28.23 -3.80 5.07
C GLU A 164 28.32 -4.65 3.79
N ILE A 165 27.22 -4.81 3.05
CA ILE A 165 27.21 -5.52 1.77
C ILE A 165 28.16 -4.89 0.76
N VAL A 166 28.19 -3.55 0.65
CA VAL A 166 29.11 -2.81 -0.22
C VAL A 166 30.57 -3.12 0.15
N GLN A 167 30.90 -3.10 1.45
CA GLN A 167 32.26 -3.38 1.92
C GLN A 167 32.69 -4.83 1.63
N GLU A 168 31.81 -5.80 1.87
CA GLU A 168 32.08 -7.22 1.60
C GLU A 168 32.26 -7.49 0.10
N ALA A 169 31.49 -6.85 -0.76
CA ALA A 169 31.60 -6.96 -2.21
C ALA A 169 32.87 -6.31 -2.75
N GLY A 170 33.49 -5.40 -1.99
CA GLY A 170 34.52 -4.49 -2.51
C GLY A 170 33.93 -3.48 -3.52
N ALA A 171 32.63 -3.22 -3.46
CA ALA A 171 31.95 -2.32 -4.36
C ALA A 171 32.16 -0.85 -3.96
N VAL A 172 32.00 0.04 -4.92
CA VAL A 172 32.10 1.49 -4.70
C VAL A 172 30.72 2.16 -4.69
N ALA A 173 29.69 1.48 -5.22
CA ALA A 173 28.32 2.01 -5.24
C ALA A 173 27.26 0.93 -5.39
N ILE A 174 26.05 1.23 -4.90
CA ILE A 174 24.81 0.52 -5.22
C ILE A 174 23.96 1.45 -6.09
N LEU A 175 23.48 0.94 -7.21
CA LEU A 175 22.58 1.65 -8.13
C LEU A 175 21.16 1.12 -7.96
N ASP A 176 20.19 2.01 -8.04
CA ASP A 176 18.79 1.60 -8.12
C ASP A 176 18.50 0.95 -9.48
N ARG A 177 18.05 -0.30 -9.47
CA ARG A 177 17.74 -1.09 -10.68
C ARG A 177 16.75 -0.36 -11.59
N GLY A 178 15.76 0.34 -11.01
CA GLY A 178 14.80 1.14 -11.77
C GLY A 178 15.40 2.33 -12.52
N SER A 179 16.61 2.75 -12.15
CA SER A 179 17.34 3.86 -12.80
C SER A 179 18.37 3.38 -13.84
N VAL A 180 18.56 2.08 -13.99
CA VAL A 180 19.53 1.47 -14.91
C VAL A 180 18.79 0.87 -16.11
N PHE A 181 19.22 1.19 -17.33
CA PHE A 181 18.58 0.68 -18.55
C PHE A 181 18.76 -0.82 -18.74
N LEU A 182 19.94 -1.34 -18.42
CA LEU A 182 20.29 -2.77 -18.50
C LEU A 182 21.29 -3.11 -17.41
N THR A 183 21.05 -4.18 -16.68
CA THR A 183 21.96 -4.69 -15.65
C THR A 183 21.99 -6.22 -15.71
N ALA A 184 23.11 -6.80 -15.33
CA ALA A 184 23.23 -8.23 -15.15
C ALA A 184 22.63 -8.64 -13.80
N ASP A 185 21.96 -9.79 -13.75
CA ASP A 185 21.34 -10.26 -12.49
C ASP A 185 22.38 -10.68 -11.44
N GLU A 186 23.59 -11.01 -11.87
CA GLU A 186 24.70 -11.42 -10.98
C GLU A 186 25.16 -10.30 -10.02
N ILE A 187 24.87 -9.03 -10.33
CA ILE A 187 25.23 -7.90 -9.46
C ILE A 187 24.04 -7.38 -8.64
N ASP A 188 22.88 -8.02 -8.77
CA ASP A 188 21.68 -7.67 -7.99
C ASP A 188 21.78 -8.26 -6.58
N ILE A 189 21.74 -7.38 -5.58
CA ILE A 189 21.83 -7.75 -4.17
C ILE A 189 20.49 -7.75 -3.45
N THR A 190 19.38 -7.56 -4.15
CA THR A 190 18.05 -7.37 -3.54
C THR A 190 17.71 -8.50 -2.58
N GLU A 191 17.84 -9.77 -3.03
CA GLU A 191 17.54 -10.94 -2.20
C GLU A 191 18.50 -11.10 -1.01
N VAL A 192 19.78 -10.80 -1.21
CA VAL A 192 20.77 -10.82 -0.12
C VAL A 192 20.44 -9.77 0.92
N ALA A 193 20.09 -8.56 0.47
CA ALA A 193 19.72 -7.45 1.33
C ALA A 193 18.44 -7.74 2.12
N ILE A 194 17.41 -8.34 1.49
CA ILE A 194 16.17 -8.74 2.17
C ILE A 194 16.49 -9.68 3.34
N ARG A 195 17.23 -10.76 3.09
CA ARG A 195 17.56 -11.72 4.15
C ARG A 195 18.30 -11.09 5.32
N ARG A 196 19.32 -10.27 5.04
CA ARG A 196 20.09 -9.59 6.10
C ARG A 196 19.27 -8.58 6.87
N LEU A 197 18.37 -7.87 6.20
CA LEU A 197 17.43 -6.97 6.85
C LEU A 197 16.46 -7.73 7.75
N ASP A 198 15.92 -8.84 7.29
CA ASP A 198 15.02 -9.67 8.09
C ASP A 198 15.70 -10.27 9.32
N GLU A 199 16.98 -10.66 9.20
CA GLU A 199 17.79 -11.11 10.34
C GLU A 199 18.09 -9.97 11.34
N ALA A 200 18.35 -8.76 10.85
CA ALA A 200 18.77 -7.64 11.67
C ALA A 200 17.63 -6.86 12.32
N ILE A 201 16.55 -6.59 11.58
CA ILE A 201 15.43 -5.76 12.03
C ILE A 201 14.08 -6.47 12.03
N GLY A 202 13.99 -7.65 11.38
CA GLY A 202 12.78 -8.46 11.27
C GLY A 202 11.57 -7.64 10.79
N ALA A 203 10.40 -7.88 11.37
CA ALA A 203 9.19 -7.12 11.07
C ALA A 203 9.21 -5.68 11.63
N GLY A 204 10.31 -5.28 12.28
CA GLY A 204 10.43 -3.97 12.93
C GLY A 204 9.62 -3.88 14.24
N PRO A 205 9.65 -2.74 14.92
CA PRO A 205 8.93 -2.56 16.17
C PRO A 205 7.42 -2.66 15.94
N ASP A 206 6.75 -3.41 16.81
CA ASP A 206 5.29 -3.49 16.82
C ASP A 206 4.71 -2.11 17.16
N ARG A 207 4.16 -1.48 16.15
CA ARG A 207 3.45 -0.20 16.24
C ARG A 207 2.06 -0.40 15.69
N SER A 208 1.32 -1.31 16.34
CA SER A 208 -0.09 -1.52 16.02
C SER A 208 -0.78 -0.17 15.84
N VAL A 209 -1.57 -0.06 14.78
CA VAL A 209 -2.34 1.15 14.47
C VAL A 209 -3.33 1.35 15.61
N ALA A 210 -2.95 2.11 16.65
CA ALA A 210 -3.98 2.69 17.47
C ALA A 210 -4.87 3.52 16.54
N PRO A 211 -6.19 3.29 16.53
CA PRO A 211 -7.10 4.11 15.72
C PRO A 211 -6.81 5.59 16.01
N PRO A 212 -6.87 6.46 14.99
CA PRO A 212 -6.55 7.88 15.15
C PRO A 212 -7.42 8.65 16.16
N ASP A 213 -8.33 7.98 16.82
CA ASP A 213 -9.29 8.56 17.77
C ASP A 213 -8.78 8.58 19.24
N THR A 214 -7.52 8.17 19.46
CA THR A 214 -6.90 8.43 20.78
C THR A 214 -6.25 9.81 20.77
N ALA A 215 -7.04 10.84 20.48
CA ALA A 215 -6.71 12.18 20.97
C ALA A 215 -6.57 12.06 22.50
N PRO A 216 -5.48 12.58 23.12
CA PRO A 216 -5.36 12.58 24.59
C PRO A 216 -6.64 13.23 25.11
N ARG A 217 -7.45 12.47 25.87
CA ARG A 217 -8.58 13.07 26.59
C ARG A 217 -8.00 14.25 27.37
N PRO A 218 -8.56 15.47 27.23
CA PRO A 218 -8.13 16.58 28.05
C PRO A 218 -8.21 16.07 29.50
N ARG A 219 -7.09 16.16 30.21
CA ARG A 219 -7.07 15.83 31.64
C ARG A 219 -8.14 16.70 32.27
N PRO A 220 -9.03 16.13 33.10
CA PRO A 220 -9.96 16.97 33.85
C PRO A 220 -9.11 17.99 34.59
N SER A 221 -9.37 19.26 34.39
CA SER A 221 -8.73 20.35 35.11
C SER A 221 -9.09 20.12 36.58
N THR A 222 -8.14 19.58 37.33
CA THR A 222 -8.23 19.40 38.75
C THR A 222 -8.40 20.79 39.37
N GLY A 223 -9.52 20.97 39.99
CA GLY A 223 -9.95 21.94 40.93
C GLY A 223 -9.13 23.20 41.12
N TYR A 224 -9.83 24.27 40.98
CA TYR A 224 -9.48 25.56 41.53
C TYR A 224 -9.08 25.40 42.98
N GLU A 225 -7.80 25.55 43.25
CA GLU A 225 -7.28 25.71 44.60
C GLU A 225 -7.86 27.02 45.16
N THR A 226 -8.78 26.88 46.11
CA THR A 226 -9.34 27.99 46.90
C THR A 226 -8.18 28.73 47.54
N VAL A 227 -7.96 29.96 47.11
CA VAL A 227 -7.11 30.91 47.81
C VAL A 227 -7.73 31.14 49.19
N GLN A 228 -7.14 30.60 50.24
CA GLN A 228 -7.44 30.96 51.61
C GLN A 228 -6.93 32.37 51.84
N ASP A 229 -7.85 33.27 52.12
CA ASP A 229 -7.61 34.58 52.69
C ASP A 229 -6.74 34.44 53.95
N ASN A 230 -5.49 34.89 53.84
CA ASN A 230 -4.61 34.99 55.00
C ASN A 230 -4.87 36.35 55.61
N GLU A 231 -5.73 36.35 56.62
CA GLU A 231 -6.03 37.47 57.47
C GLU A 231 -4.75 37.89 58.26
N ALA A 232 -4.25 39.10 58.04
CA ALA A 232 -3.12 39.65 58.73
C ALA A 232 -3.44 39.98 60.19
N PRO A 233 -2.56 39.69 61.14
CA PRO A 233 -2.79 40.10 62.53
C PRO A 233 -2.55 41.59 62.71
N LYS A 234 -3.55 42.25 63.29
CA LYS A 234 -3.43 43.60 63.85
C LYS A 234 -2.50 43.55 65.07
N ASN A 235 -1.41 44.28 65.07
CA ASN A 235 -0.63 44.62 66.25
C ASN A 235 -1.03 46.00 66.75
N GLU A 236 -1.33 46.04 68.01
CA GLU A 236 -1.34 47.26 68.85
C GLU A 236 0.04 47.89 68.97
#